data_979214eb32b89a71eb36292768c8a652
#
_entry.id   979214eb32b89a71eb36292768c8a652
#
_cell.length_a   1.000
_cell.length_b   1.000
_cell.length_c   1.000
_cell.angle_alpha   90.00
_cell.angle_beta   90.00
_cell.angle_gamma   90.00
#
_symmetry.space_group_name_H-M   'P 1'
#
loop_
_entity.id
_entity.type
_entity.pdbx_description
1 polymer ?
#
loop_
_entity_poly.entity_id
_entity_poly.type
_entity_poly.pdbx_seq_one_letter_code
_entity_poly.pdbx_strand_id
1 'polypeptide(L)'
;ILYLSDPKGMSRQMRRKTLDALNDLNELQHQQIGDPETLTRISQYELAFRMQMSVPEVMDISKEPKHILDLYGAQPGHVSAAETAADPRQIYKGDDPTFANNCLLARRLVENGVRFVQLYDWGWDHHGSSLGESIDETLPIKCQQIDKAIAGLIKDLKQRGLFDETLIVWGGEFGRTPMMQNNVRNELKKGFYGRDHHPHAFTMWMAGAGVKPGAYGSTDDIGYYIAEDKVGIRDLQSTILHQLGLDPQ
;
A
#
# COMPACT_ATOMS: atom_id res chain seq x y z
N ILE A 1 -11.08 -7.36 -4.62
CA ILE A 1 -11.42 -6.20 -5.48
C ILE A 1 -12.90 -6.33 -5.82
N LEU A 2 -13.68 -5.29 -5.56
CA LEU A 2 -15.11 -5.25 -5.86
C LEU A 2 -15.33 -5.12 -7.38
N TYR A 3 -16.39 -5.77 -7.89
CA TYR A 3 -16.86 -5.62 -9.28
C TYR A 3 -15.92 -6.15 -10.38
N LEU A 4 -15.07 -7.13 -10.10
CA LEU A 4 -14.27 -7.81 -11.13
C LEU A 4 -15.06 -8.79 -11.98
N SER A 5 -16.12 -9.38 -11.42
CA SER A 5 -17.01 -10.29 -12.15
C SER A 5 -18.08 -9.53 -12.91
N ASP A 6 -18.51 -10.10 -14.03
CA ASP A 6 -19.66 -9.57 -14.74
C ASP A 6 -20.94 -9.73 -13.88
N PRO A 7 -21.90 -8.80 -13.95
CA PRO A 7 -23.18 -8.93 -13.25
C PRO A 7 -23.89 -10.24 -13.59
N LYS A 8 -24.65 -10.76 -12.62
CA LYS A 8 -25.42 -12.00 -12.83
C LYS A 8 -26.33 -11.88 -14.05
N GLY A 9 -26.21 -12.83 -14.97
CA GLY A 9 -26.99 -12.86 -16.22
C GLY A 9 -26.40 -12.06 -17.39
N MET A 10 -25.26 -11.38 -17.22
CA MET A 10 -24.56 -10.67 -18.28
C MET A 10 -23.33 -11.47 -18.71
N SER A 11 -23.26 -11.85 -19.99
CA SER A 11 -22.04 -12.44 -20.54
C SER A 11 -21.02 -11.36 -20.86
N ARG A 12 -19.72 -11.73 -20.85
CA ARG A 12 -18.61 -10.83 -21.22
C ARG A 12 -18.79 -10.22 -22.61
N GLN A 13 -19.29 -10.98 -23.56
CA GLN A 13 -19.57 -10.51 -24.91
C GLN A 13 -20.72 -9.47 -24.92
N MET A 14 -21.75 -9.70 -24.15
CA MET A 14 -22.85 -8.74 -24.00
C MET A 14 -22.34 -7.44 -23.36
N ARG A 15 -21.51 -7.54 -22.32
CA ARG A 15 -20.89 -6.37 -21.69
C ARG A 15 -20.02 -5.58 -22.65
N ARG A 16 -19.22 -6.24 -23.50
CA ARG A 16 -18.42 -5.55 -24.53
C ARG A 16 -19.32 -4.76 -25.48
N LYS A 17 -20.37 -5.39 -26.00
CA LYS A 17 -21.34 -4.73 -26.88
C LYS A 17 -22.04 -3.54 -26.22
N THR A 18 -22.36 -3.65 -24.93
CA THR A 18 -22.96 -2.54 -24.17
C THR A 18 -21.99 -1.37 -24.05
N LEU A 19 -20.71 -1.65 -23.82
CA LEU A 19 -19.68 -0.60 -23.76
C LEU A 19 -19.43 0.03 -25.14
N ASP A 20 -19.42 -0.76 -26.22
CA ASP A 20 -19.27 -0.24 -27.57
C ASP A 20 -20.42 0.73 -27.89
N ALA A 21 -21.67 0.33 -27.64
CA ALA A 21 -22.83 1.20 -27.83
C ALA A 21 -22.79 2.47 -26.94
N LEU A 22 -22.30 2.37 -25.72
CA LEU A 22 -22.14 3.53 -24.84
C LEU A 22 -21.05 4.47 -25.34
N ASN A 23 -19.95 3.93 -25.85
CA ASN A 23 -18.89 4.73 -26.46
C ASN A 23 -19.38 5.47 -27.70
N ASP A 24 -20.13 4.79 -28.60
CA ASP A 24 -20.73 5.41 -29.77
C ASP A 24 -21.66 6.57 -29.38
N LEU A 25 -22.50 6.40 -28.36
CA LEU A 25 -23.36 7.47 -27.83
C LEU A 25 -22.57 8.64 -27.24
N ASN A 26 -21.52 8.37 -26.49
CA ASN A 26 -20.64 9.40 -25.94
C ASN A 26 -19.88 10.16 -27.02
N GLU A 27 -19.45 9.48 -28.09
CA GLU A 27 -18.81 10.14 -29.24
C GLU A 27 -19.78 11.07 -29.96
N LEU A 28 -21.02 10.63 -30.21
CA LEU A 28 -22.06 11.48 -30.78
C LEU A 28 -22.33 12.72 -29.91
N GLN A 29 -22.40 12.54 -28.61
CA GLN A 29 -22.57 13.64 -27.66
C GLN A 29 -21.37 14.60 -27.70
N HIS A 30 -20.15 14.07 -27.75
CA HIS A 30 -18.94 14.89 -27.86
C HIS A 30 -18.93 15.73 -29.15
N GLN A 31 -19.33 15.14 -30.27
CA GLN A 31 -19.45 15.87 -31.56
C GLN A 31 -20.46 17.02 -31.51
N GLN A 32 -21.53 16.87 -30.69
CA GLN A 32 -22.58 17.89 -30.57
C GLN A 32 -22.22 19.00 -29.56
N ILE A 33 -21.61 18.64 -28.45
CA ILE A 33 -21.39 19.53 -27.29
C ILE A 33 -19.93 19.99 -27.20
N GLY A 34 -18.97 19.18 -27.64
CA GLY A 34 -17.54 19.49 -27.61
C GLY A 34 -16.90 19.34 -26.21
N ASP A 35 -17.60 18.71 -25.23
CA ASP A 35 -17.08 18.54 -23.88
C ASP A 35 -15.94 17.50 -23.83
N PRO A 36 -14.70 17.91 -23.46
CA PRO A 36 -13.55 17.00 -23.39
C PRO A 36 -13.69 15.95 -22.29
N GLU A 37 -14.52 16.15 -21.24
CA GLU A 37 -14.78 15.13 -20.23
C GLU A 37 -15.40 13.87 -20.81
N THR A 38 -16.15 14.00 -21.91
CA THR A 38 -16.78 12.84 -22.58
C THR A 38 -15.72 11.86 -23.10
N LEU A 39 -14.63 12.35 -23.69
CA LEU A 39 -13.51 11.50 -24.14
C LEU A 39 -12.78 10.84 -22.97
N THR A 40 -12.65 11.56 -21.87
CA THR A 40 -12.08 11.01 -20.63
C THR A 40 -12.94 9.86 -20.09
N ARG A 41 -14.26 9.98 -20.11
CA ARG A 41 -15.19 8.92 -19.70
C ARG A 41 -15.09 7.67 -20.57
N ILE A 42 -15.03 7.84 -21.89
CA ILE A 42 -14.81 6.71 -22.82
C ILE A 42 -13.53 5.98 -22.44
N SER A 43 -12.43 6.71 -22.26
CA SER A 43 -11.14 6.13 -21.87
C SER A 43 -11.19 5.40 -20.53
N GLN A 44 -11.92 5.95 -19.54
CA GLN A 44 -12.10 5.33 -18.23
C GLN A 44 -12.90 4.03 -18.30
N TYR A 45 -13.98 3.98 -19.09
CA TYR A 45 -14.77 2.76 -19.27
C TYR A 45 -13.96 1.65 -19.97
N GLU A 46 -13.20 2.01 -20.98
CA GLU A 46 -12.30 1.08 -21.67
C GLU A 46 -11.22 0.54 -20.72
N LEU A 47 -10.61 1.41 -19.92
CA LEU A 47 -9.61 1.02 -18.92
C LEU A 47 -10.22 0.07 -17.90
N ALA A 48 -11.39 0.39 -17.35
CA ALA A 48 -12.09 -0.46 -16.38
C ALA A 48 -12.41 -1.84 -16.96
N PHE A 49 -12.86 -1.92 -18.21
CA PHE A 49 -13.12 -3.18 -18.88
C PHE A 49 -11.84 -4.02 -19.07
N ARG A 50 -10.74 -3.40 -19.52
CA ARG A 50 -9.45 -4.07 -19.67
C ARG A 50 -8.93 -4.59 -18.32
N MET A 51 -9.05 -3.78 -17.26
CA MET A 51 -8.69 -4.21 -15.91
C MET A 51 -9.48 -5.45 -15.46
N GLN A 52 -10.78 -5.51 -15.73
CA GLN A 52 -11.59 -6.68 -15.42
C GLN A 52 -11.19 -7.94 -16.22
N MET A 53 -10.54 -7.76 -17.35
CA MET A 53 -10.02 -8.88 -18.15
C MET A 53 -8.71 -9.42 -17.59
N SER A 54 -7.77 -8.55 -17.20
CA SER A 54 -6.40 -8.91 -16.81
C SER A 54 -6.25 -9.17 -15.32
N VAL A 55 -7.01 -8.48 -14.47
CA VAL A 55 -6.86 -8.53 -13.01
C VAL A 55 -7.02 -9.95 -12.44
N PRO A 56 -7.99 -10.81 -12.84
CA PRO A 56 -8.11 -12.15 -12.25
C PRO A 56 -6.84 -12.99 -12.41
N GLU A 57 -6.15 -12.89 -13.53
CA GLU A 57 -4.91 -13.63 -13.77
C GLU A 57 -3.74 -13.05 -12.95
N VAL A 58 -3.62 -11.73 -12.87
CA VAL A 58 -2.60 -11.05 -12.08
C VAL A 58 -2.80 -11.31 -10.58
N MET A 59 -4.06 -11.37 -10.11
CA MET A 59 -4.41 -11.62 -8.72
C MET A 59 -4.13 -13.04 -8.24
N ASP A 60 -4.03 -14.01 -9.14
CA ASP A 60 -3.79 -15.41 -8.78
C ASP A 60 -2.31 -15.67 -8.49
N ILE A 61 -1.90 -15.42 -7.25
CA ILE A 61 -0.53 -15.68 -6.78
C ILE A 61 -0.21 -17.18 -6.62
N SER A 62 -1.20 -18.08 -6.72
CA SER A 62 -0.97 -19.53 -6.62
C SER A 62 -0.11 -20.09 -7.77
N LYS A 63 -0.03 -19.35 -8.87
CA LYS A 63 0.80 -19.70 -10.03
C LYS A 63 2.28 -19.33 -9.87
N GLU A 64 2.63 -18.60 -8.81
CA GLU A 64 4.02 -18.24 -8.57
C GLU A 64 4.87 -19.47 -8.17
N PRO A 65 6.12 -19.55 -8.65
CA PRO A 65 7.03 -20.61 -8.25
C PRO A 65 7.27 -20.61 -6.73
N LYS A 66 7.46 -21.82 -6.16
CA LYS A 66 7.66 -21.96 -4.72
C LYS A 66 8.77 -21.07 -4.16
N HIS A 67 9.89 -20.92 -4.86
CA HIS A 67 11.00 -20.09 -4.39
C HIS A 67 10.64 -18.61 -4.29
N ILE A 68 9.71 -18.12 -5.13
CA ILE A 68 9.17 -16.77 -5.05
C ILE A 68 8.22 -16.65 -3.85
N LEU A 69 7.30 -17.60 -3.67
CA LEU A 69 6.42 -17.63 -2.49
C LEU A 69 7.26 -17.64 -1.20
N ASP A 70 8.30 -18.47 -1.14
CA ASP A 70 9.20 -18.56 0.02
C ASP A 70 10.00 -17.26 0.25
N LEU A 71 10.39 -16.56 -0.83
CA LEU A 71 11.11 -15.29 -0.77
C LEU A 71 10.32 -14.21 -0.02
N TYR A 72 9.02 -14.10 -0.29
CA TYR A 72 8.11 -13.16 0.37
C TYR A 72 7.58 -13.69 1.70
N GLY A 73 7.50 -15.01 1.88
CA GLY A 73 6.71 -15.66 2.92
C GLY A 73 5.22 -15.71 2.56
N ALA A 74 4.90 -15.64 1.26
CA ALA A 74 3.53 -15.63 0.77
C ALA A 74 2.89 -17.02 0.81
N GLN A 75 1.58 -17.06 1.09
CA GLN A 75 0.78 -18.29 1.16
C GLN A 75 -0.53 -18.09 0.38
N PRO A 76 -0.62 -18.60 -0.85
CA PRO A 76 -1.84 -18.52 -1.65
C PRO A 76 -3.03 -19.14 -0.93
N GLY A 77 -4.20 -18.50 -1.02
CA GLY A 77 -5.43 -18.99 -0.39
C GLY A 77 -5.53 -18.71 1.11
N HIS A 78 -4.55 -18.05 1.72
CA HIS A 78 -4.68 -17.61 3.11
C HIS A 78 -5.82 -16.59 3.26
N VAL A 79 -6.65 -16.79 4.27
CA VAL A 79 -7.68 -15.83 4.70
C VAL A 79 -7.15 -15.15 5.96
N SER A 80 -7.12 -13.81 5.94
CA SER A 80 -6.58 -13.03 7.05
C SER A 80 -7.31 -13.34 8.35
N ALA A 81 -6.56 -13.46 9.44
CA ALA A 81 -7.14 -13.59 10.77
C ALA A 81 -8.04 -12.40 11.15
N ALA A 82 -7.78 -11.22 10.57
CA ALA A 82 -8.64 -10.04 10.74
C ALA A 82 -10.07 -10.23 10.20
N GLU A 83 -10.26 -11.11 9.20
CA GLU A 83 -11.57 -11.41 8.63
C GLU A 83 -12.32 -12.50 9.40
N THR A 84 -11.62 -13.33 10.15
CA THR A 84 -12.16 -14.55 10.76
C THR A 84 -12.06 -14.60 12.29
N ALA A 85 -11.21 -13.76 12.91
CA ALA A 85 -10.93 -13.82 14.33
C ALA A 85 -12.06 -13.21 15.17
N ALA A 86 -12.60 -13.99 16.08
CA ALA A 86 -13.48 -13.51 17.15
C ALA A 86 -12.70 -12.74 18.25
N ASP A 87 -11.39 -12.96 18.34
CA ASP A 87 -10.49 -12.31 19.31
C ASP A 87 -9.49 -11.41 18.58
N PRO A 88 -9.49 -10.08 18.85
CA PRO A 88 -8.54 -9.15 18.25
C PRO A 88 -7.05 -9.54 18.42
N ARG A 89 -6.72 -10.30 19.45
CA ARG A 89 -5.34 -10.76 19.68
C ARG A 89 -4.86 -11.79 18.67
N GLN A 90 -5.77 -12.46 17.98
CA GLN A 90 -5.41 -13.46 16.96
C GLN A 90 -4.88 -12.87 15.67
N ILE A 91 -5.09 -11.56 15.45
CA ILE A 91 -4.58 -10.83 14.30
C ILE A 91 -3.07 -10.52 14.40
N TYR A 92 -2.52 -10.54 15.62
CA TYR A 92 -1.11 -10.30 15.88
C TYR A 92 -0.31 -11.61 15.90
N LYS A 93 -0.24 -12.27 14.73
CA LYS A 93 0.62 -13.44 14.54
C LYS A 93 1.80 -13.07 13.65
N GLY A 94 3.01 -13.27 14.12
CA GLY A 94 4.23 -12.89 13.39
C GLY A 94 4.43 -13.63 12.06
N ASP A 95 3.73 -14.73 11.85
CA ASP A 95 3.74 -15.55 10.64
C ASP A 95 2.51 -15.33 9.73
N ASP A 96 1.68 -14.31 9.99
CA ASP A 96 0.54 -13.99 9.12
C ASP A 96 1.02 -13.55 7.73
N PRO A 97 0.68 -14.27 6.66
CA PRO A 97 1.19 -14.01 5.32
C PRO A 97 0.40 -12.95 4.56
N THR A 98 -0.58 -12.27 5.16
CA THR A 98 -1.46 -11.32 4.45
C THR A 98 -0.66 -10.21 3.79
N PHE A 99 0.26 -9.58 4.52
CA PHE A 99 1.10 -8.51 3.97
C PHE A 99 2.09 -9.04 2.92
N ALA A 100 2.61 -10.26 3.11
CA ALA A 100 3.47 -10.94 2.14
C ALA A 100 2.73 -11.21 0.81
N ASN A 101 1.48 -11.70 0.88
CA ASN A 101 0.62 -11.89 -0.28
C ASN A 101 0.37 -10.56 -1.00
N ASN A 102 0.13 -9.48 -0.26
CA ASN A 102 -0.09 -8.14 -0.81
C ASN A 102 1.18 -7.57 -1.48
N CYS A 103 2.36 -7.76 -0.89
CA CYS A 103 3.63 -7.35 -1.50
C CYS A 103 3.91 -8.12 -2.81
N LEU A 104 3.68 -9.42 -2.83
CA LEU A 104 3.82 -10.24 -4.03
C LEU A 104 2.83 -9.80 -5.12
N LEU A 105 1.59 -9.51 -4.74
CA LEU A 105 0.58 -8.98 -5.65
C LEU A 105 0.98 -7.60 -6.20
N ALA A 106 1.52 -6.71 -5.36
CA ALA A 106 2.01 -5.41 -5.80
C ALA A 106 3.08 -5.53 -6.89
N ARG A 107 4.05 -6.45 -6.73
CA ARG A 107 5.06 -6.73 -7.75
C ARG A 107 4.40 -7.20 -9.06
N ARG A 108 3.42 -8.10 -8.99
CA ARG A 108 2.71 -8.59 -10.18
C ARG A 108 1.94 -7.46 -10.90
N LEU A 109 1.31 -6.58 -10.14
CA LEU A 109 0.61 -5.41 -10.70
C LEU A 109 1.57 -4.47 -11.41
N VAL A 110 2.71 -4.15 -10.80
CA VAL A 110 3.75 -3.31 -11.41
C VAL A 110 4.30 -3.98 -12.68
N GLU A 111 4.64 -5.27 -12.64
CA GLU A 111 5.10 -6.05 -13.80
C GLU A 111 4.10 -6.03 -14.96
N ASN A 112 2.80 -5.90 -14.67
CA ASN A 112 1.73 -5.76 -15.66
C ASN A 112 1.37 -4.30 -15.98
N GLY A 113 2.23 -3.34 -15.64
CA GLY A 113 2.12 -1.94 -16.05
C GLY A 113 1.17 -1.09 -15.21
N VAL A 114 0.78 -1.53 -14.03
CA VAL A 114 0.03 -0.70 -13.09
C VAL A 114 0.99 0.32 -12.49
N ARG A 115 0.72 1.61 -12.76
CA ARG A 115 1.64 2.70 -12.40
C ARG A 115 1.63 3.08 -10.92
N PHE A 116 0.53 2.83 -10.22
CA PHE A 116 0.38 3.22 -8.82
C PHE A 116 -0.28 2.09 -8.03
N VAL A 117 0.43 1.57 -7.03
CA VAL A 117 -0.06 0.51 -6.13
C VAL A 117 0.07 1.00 -4.70
N GLN A 118 -1.03 0.98 -3.96
CA GLN A 118 -1.03 1.28 -2.53
C GLN A 118 -1.28 0.01 -1.73
N LEU A 119 -0.42 -0.23 -0.76
CA LEU A 119 -0.58 -1.26 0.26
C LEU A 119 -0.85 -0.61 1.59
N TYR A 120 -1.88 -1.08 2.27
CA TYR A 120 -2.22 -0.66 3.62
C TYR A 120 -1.96 -1.82 4.57
N ASP A 121 -1.27 -1.54 5.65
CA ASP A 121 -1.09 -2.47 6.75
C ASP A 121 -1.59 -1.81 8.03
N TRP A 122 -2.44 -2.47 8.75
CA TRP A 122 -3.08 -1.94 9.95
C TRP A 122 -2.46 -2.53 11.23
N GLY A 123 -2.84 -2.00 12.41
CA GLY A 123 -2.35 -2.52 13.68
C GLY A 123 -1.05 -1.87 14.17
N TRP A 124 -0.78 -0.63 13.75
CA TRP A 124 0.38 0.17 14.16
C TRP A 124 0.06 1.18 15.25
N ASP A 125 -1.18 1.22 15.73
CA ASP A 125 -1.67 2.24 16.67
C ASP A 125 -1.37 1.86 18.13
N HIS A 126 -0.10 1.89 18.50
CA HIS A 126 0.41 1.40 19.78
C HIS A 126 0.34 2.46 20.88
N HIS A 127 -0.85 2.66 21.43
CA HIS A 127 -1.11 3.60 22.54
C HIS A 127 -0.89 3.01 23.93
N GLY A 128 -0.73 1.68 24.06
CA GLY A 128 -0.53 1.00 25.35
C GLY A 128 -1.78 0.79 26.17
N SER A 129 -2.97 0.86 25.56
CA SER A 129 -4.25 0.64 26.25
C SER A 129 -4.56 -0.85 26.44
N SER A 130 -3.96 -1.71 25.63
CA SER A 130 -4.19 -3.17 25.62
C SER A 130 -2.98 -3.91 25.06
N LEU A 131 -3.03 -5.26 25.12
CA LEU A 131 -2.02 -6.11 24.49
C LEU A 131 -1.84 -5.79 23.00
N GLY A 132 -2.94 -5.57 22.27
CA GLY A 132 -2.92 -5.25 20.85
C GLY A 132 -2.32 -3.88 20.49
N GLU A 133 -2.11 -3.03 21.48
CA GLU A 133 -1.57 -1.68 21.34
C GLU A 133 -0.25 -1.49 22.10
N SER A 134 0.44 -2.57 22.48
CA SER A 134 1.67 -2.53 23.25
C SER A 134 2.91 -2.53 22.35
N ILE A 135 3.81 -1.58 22.57
CA ILE A 135 5.07 -1.48 21.79
C ILE A 135 6.06 -2.59 22.11
N ASP A 136 6.00 -3.17 23.30
CA ASP A 136 6.89 -4.25 23.74
C ASP A 136 6.36 -5.64 23.36
N GLU A 137 5.06 -5.80 23.19
CA GLU A 137 4.43 -7.09 22.86
C GLU A 137 4.07 -7.19 21.36
N THR A 138 3.35 -6.21 20.82
CA THR A 138 2.77 -6.34 19.48
C THR A 138 3.55 -5.62 18.39
N LEU A 139 4.29 -4.56 18.67
CA LEU A 139 5.12 -3.91 17.66
C LEU A 139 6.20 -4.84 17.09
N PRO A 140 6.93 -5.67 17.88
CA PRO A 140 7.85 -6.66 17.31
C PRO A 140 7.15 -7.65 16.38
N ILE A 141 5.93 -8.08 16.69
CA ILE A 141 5.13 -8.97 15.84
C ILE A 141 4.80 -8.28 14.50
N LYS A 142 4.38 -7.01 14.54
CA LYS A 142 4.10 -6.23 13.33
C LYS A 142 5.36 -6.05 12.47
N CYS A 143 6.48 -5.74 13.08
CA CYS A 143 7.76 -5.66 12.36
C CYS A 143 8.12 -6.99 11.68
N GLN A 144 7.93 -8.12 12.38
CA GLN A 144 8.18 -9.45 11.84
C GLN A 144 7.27 -9.77 10.64
N GLN A 145 5.99 -9.37 10.67
CA GLN A 145 5.04 -9.59 9.57
C GLN A 145 5.46 -8.90 8.28
N ILE A 146 6.05 -7.69 8.36
CA ILE A 146 6.37 -6.90 7.17
C ILE A 146 7.81 -7.07 6.69
N ASP A 147 8.76 -7.39 7.57
CA ASP A 147 10.21 -7.36 7.28
C ASP A 147 10.59 -8.26 6.10
N LYS A 148 10.25 -9.54 6.18
CA LYS A 148 10.52 -10.50 5.11
C LYS A 148 9.82 -10.14 3.80
N ALA A 149 8.57 -9.68 3.88
CA ALA A 149 7.77 -9.33 2.73
C ALA A 149 8.35 -8.14 1.95
N ILE A 150 8.77 -7.08 2.66
CA ILE A 150 9.41 -5.89 2.06
C ILE A 150 10.78 -6.26 1.48
N ALA A 151 11.59 -7.03 2.20
CA ALA A 151 12.88 -7.51 1.70
C ALA A 151 12.70 -8.38 0.45
N GLY A 152 11.68 -9.23 0.42
CA GLY A 152 11.29 -10.05 -0.73
C GLY A 152 10.91 -9.19 -1.93
N LEU A 153 10.07 -8.18 -1.74
CA LEU A 153 9.65 -7.24 -2.78
C LEU A 153 10.86 -6.53 -3.42
N ILE A 154 11.74 -5.96 -2.62
CA ILE A 154 12.93 -5.26 -3.11
C ILE A 154 13.86 -6.21 -3.89
N LYS A 155 14.09 -7.42 -3.38
CA LYS A 155 14.94 -8.42 -4.04
C LYS A 155 14.33 -8.89 -5.37
N ASP A 156 13.04 -9.17 -5.41
CA ASP A 156 12.35 -9.65 -6.61
C ASP A 156 12.31 -8.56 -7.69
N LEU A 157 12.01 -7.31 -7.33
CA LEU A 157 12.07 -6.18 -8.27
C LEU A 157 13.47 -6.01 -8.86
N LYS A 158 14.53 -6.14 -8.05
CA LYS A 158 15.92 -6.10 -8.54
C LYS A 158 16.24 -7.25 -9.48
N GLN A 159 15.85 -8.47 -9.14
CA GLN A 159 16.09 -9.66 -9.98
C GLN A 159 15.37 -9.57 -11.33
N ARG A 160 14.25 -8.89 -11.40
CA ARG A 160 13.44 -8.68 -12.62
C ARG A 160 13.84 -7.45 -13.41
N GLY A 161 14.78 -6.63 -12.92
CA GLY A 161 15.15 -5.37 -13.56
C GLY A 161 14.09 -4.28 -13.46
N LEU A 162 13.13 -4.42 -12.54
CA LEU A 162 12.04 -3.46 -12.34
C LEU A 162 12.36 -2.41 -11.26
N PHE A 163 13.41 -2.64 -10.46
CA PHE A 163 13.71 -1.80 -9.30
C PHE A 163 14.06 -0.36 -9.67
N ASP A 164 14.78 -0.18 -10.78
CA ASP A 164 15.22 1.14 -11.23
C ASP A 164 14.09 1.97 -11.86
N GLU A 165 12.97 1.32 -12.20
CA GLU A 165 11.76 1.95 -12.73
C GLU A 165 10.60 1.98 -11.72
N THR A 166 10.83 1.51 -10.49
CA THR A 166 9.79 1.42 -9.46
C THR A 166 10.20 2.18 -8.22
N LEU A 167 9.47 3.25 -7.89
CA LEU A 167 9.64 3.94 -6.62
C LEU A 167 8.85 3.22 -5.52
N ILE A 168 9.52 2.78 -4.48
CA ILE A 168 8.92 2.26 -3.26
C ILE A 168 8.97 3.36 -2.22
N VAL A 169 7.81 3.71 -1.64
CA VAL A 169 7.70 4.67 -0.54
C VAL A 169 7.05 3.95 0.65
N TRP A 170 7.66 4.05 1.80
CA TRP A 170 7.15 3.49 3.04
C TRP A 170 7.10 4.53 4.14
N GLY A 171 6.01 4.56 4.90
CA GLY A 171 5.86 5.45 6.03
C GLY A 171 4.51 5.29 6.71
N GLY A 172 4.38 5.94 7.85
CA GLY A 172 3.10 6.19 8.51
C GLY A 172 2.59 7.59 8.16
N GLU A 173 1.39 7.90 8.63
CA GLU A 173 0.75 9.21 8.46
C GLU A 173 1.41 10.32 9.32
N PHE A 174 1.99 9.95 10.45
CA PHE A 174 2.78 10.77 11.36
C PHE A 174 3.69 9.87 12.24
N GLY A 175 4.43 10.48 13.15
CA GLY A 175 5.30 9.80 14.07
C GLY A 175 4.65 9.47 15.43
N ARG A 176 5.48 9.04 16.34
CA ARG A 176 5.10 8.76 17.74
C ARG A 176 6.01 9.53 18.68
N THR A 177 5.46 9.97 19.82
CA THR A 177 6.24 10.68 20.84
C THR A 177 7.39 9.83 21.35
N PRO A 178 8.57 10.41 21.63
CA PRO A 178 9.70 9.67 22.21
C PRO A 178 9.47 9.28 23.67
N MET A 179 8.45 9.83 24.32
CA MET A 179 8.07 9.50 25.68
C MET A 179 6.85 8.57 25.73
N MET A 180 6.73 7.83 26.81
CA MET A 180 5.58 6.99 27.09
C MET A 180 4.29 7.82 27.16
N GLN A 181 3.23 7.33 26.56
CA GLN A 181 1.92 7.97 26.66
C GLN A 181 1.35 7.82 28.06
N ASN A 182 1.08 8.95 28.71
CA ASN A 182 0.33 9.01 29.94
C ASN A 182 -1.15 9.30 29.62
N ASN A 183 -1.96 8.27 29.60
CA ASN A 183 -3.37 8.42 29.32
C ASN A 183 -4.14 8.74 30.60
N VAL A 184 -4.47 10.01 30.79
CA VAL A 184 -5.20 10.50 31.97
C VAL A 184 -6.67 10.03 31.99
N ARG A 185 -7.19 9.55 30.86
CA ARG A 185 -8.60 9.18 30.72
C ARG A 185 -8.88 7.68 30.79
N ASN A 186 -7.92 6.87 30.44
CA ASN A 186 -8.02 5.42 30.53
C ASN A 186 -6.91 4.96 31.45
N GLU A 187 -7.25 4.23 32.47
CA GLU A 187 -6.28 3.51 33.25
C GLU A 187 -5.48 2.64 32.28
N LEU A 188 -4.24 3.05 32.00
CA LEU A 188 -3.27 2.20 31.31
C LEU A 188 -3.30 0.88 32.05
N LYS A 189 -3.70 -0.19 31.42
CA LYS A 189 -3.62 -1.50 32.02
C LYS A 189 -2.16 -1.70 32.39
N LYS A 190 -1.91 -1.88 33.67
CA LYS A 190 -0.56 -2.01 34.23
C LYS A 190 0.21 -3.08 33.44
N GLY A 191 1.32 -2.69 32.82
CA GLY A 191 2.17 -3.58 32.04
C GLY A 191 2.10 -3.43 30.52
N PHE A 192 1.31 -2.50 29.99
CA PHE A 192 1.35 -2.18 28.55
C PHE A 192 1.93 -0.77 28.32
N TYR A 193 2.76 -0.65 27.30
CA TYR A 193 3.46 0.60 26.97
C TYR A 193 3.08 1.06 25.59
N GLY A 194 2.89 2.37 25.41
CA GLY A 194 2.52 2.98 24.15
C GLY A 194 3.09 4.36 23.98
N ARG A 195 2.87 4.91 22.80
CA ARG A 195 3.33 6.24 22.38
C ARG A 195 2.17 7.00 21.79
N ASP A 196 2.11 8.30 22.07
CA ASP A 196 1.10 9.18 21.50
C ASP A 196 1.47 9.61 20.07
N HIS A 197 0.51 10.15 19.36
CA HIS A 197 0.70 10.73 18.03
C HIS A 197 1.66 11.91 18.08
N HIS A 198 2.57 12.00 17.11
CA HIS A 198 3.53 13.08 17.03
C HIS A 198 3.72 13.56 15.59
N PRO A 199 3.06 14.67 15.19
CA PRO A 199 3.12 15.16 13.82
C PRO A 199 4.40 15.96 13.49
N HIS A 200 5.21 16.33 14.50
CA HIS A 200 6.33 17.25 14.31
C HIS A 200 7.63 16.59 13.83
N ALA A 201 7.78 15.29 14.09
CA ALA A 201 8.95 14.54 13.62
C ALA A 201 8.59 13.07 13.36
N PHE A 202 8.91 12.57 12.18
CA PHE A 202 8.76 11.17 11.81
C PHE A 202 9.68 10.81 10.64
N THR A 203 9.90 9.52 10.45
CA THR A 203 10.76 9.00 9.40
C THR A 203 9.94 8.33 8.31
N MET A 204 10.28 8.62 7.07
CA MET A 204 9.85 7.85 5.90
C MET A 204 11.07 7.35 5.15
N TRP A 205 10.94 6.29 4.38
CA TRP A 205 12.02 5.87 3.49
C TRP A 205 11.51 5.60 2.08
N MET A 206 12.43 5.78 1.13
CA MET A 206 12.19 5.51 -0.29
C MET A 206 13.30 4.60 -0.84
N ALA A 207 12.95 3.78 -1.83
CA ALA A 207 13.92 2.94 -2.53
C ALA A 207 13.51 2.75 -3.99
N GLY A 208 14.49 2.51 -4.87
CA GLY A 208 14.27 2.33 -6.30
C GLY A 208 14.16 3.63 -7.08
N ALA A 209 13.81 3.54 -8.36
CA ALA A 209 13.63 4.67 -9.29
C ALA A 209 14.75 5.73 -9.25
N GLY A 210 16.01 5.29 -9.07
CA GLY A 210 17.17 6.20 -9.05
C GLY A 210 17.35 7.00 -7.76
N VAL A 211 16.59 6.71 -6.69
CA VAL A 211 16.80 7.33 -5.37
C VAL A 211 18.20 7.01 -4.86
N LYS A 212 18.96 8.04 -4.49
CA LYS A 212 20.31 7.87 -3.97
C LYS A 212 20.28 7.39 -2.52
N PRO A 213 21.09 6.38 -2.15
CA PRO A 213 21.19 5.93 -0.75
C PRO A 213 21.70 7.05 0.15
N GLY A 214 21.13 7.16 1.34
CA GLY A 214 21.53 8.12 2.36
C GLY A 214 20.44 8.38 3.37
N ALA A 215 20.78 9.06 4.46
CA ALA A 215 19.83 9.62 5.41
C ALA A 215 19.81 11.14 5.24
N TYR A 216 18.66 11.74 5.38
CA TYR A 216 18.46 13.18 5.26
C TYR A 216 17.58 13.66 6.41
N GLY A 217 18.07 14.71 7.10
CA GLY A 217 17.45 15.23 8.29
C GLY A 217 17.78 14.47 9.57
N SER A 218 17.76 15.17 10.67
CA SER A 218 17.94 14.61 12.00
C SER A 218 17.01 15.25 13.02
N THR A 219 16.74 14.54 14.10
CA THR A 219 16.00 15.07 15.26
C THR A 219 16.95 15.62 16.32
N ASP A 220 16.39 16.34 17.29
CA ASP A 220 17.08 16.69 18.53
C ASP A 220 17.45 15.42 19.34
N ASP A 221 18.24 15.62 20.41
CA ASP A 221 18.77 14.53 21.23
C ASP A 221 17.69 13.62 21.87
N ILE A 222 16.47 14.12 22.01
CA ILE A 222 15.36 13.36 22.57
C ILE A 222 14.38 12.82 21.52
N GLY A 223 14.62 13.11 20.22
CA GLY A 223 13.77 12.64 19.13
C GLY A 223 12.42 13.35 19.03
N TYR A 224 12.30 14.59 19.54
CA TYR A 224 11.02 15.28 19.59
C TYR A 224 10.84 16.28 18.44
N TYR A 225 11.81 17.15 18.17
CA TYR A 225 11.76 18.10 17.07
C TYR A 225 12.80 17.79 15.99
N ILE A 226 12.52 18.20 14.76
CA ILE A 226 13.52 18.17 13.70
C ILE A 226 14.54 19.29 13.98
N ALA A 227 15.80 18.91 14.10
CA ALA A 227 16.91 19.81 14.38
C ALA A 227 17.63 20.27 13.11
N GLU A 228 17.82 19.37 12.13
CA GLU A 228 18.56 19.65 10.91
C GLU A 228 17.81 19.12 9.68
N ASP A 229 18.03 19.80 8.55
CA ASP A 229 17.57 19.39 7.21
C ASP A 229 16.09 18.93 7.17
N LYS A 230 15.20 19.78 7.66
CA LYS A 230 13.76 19.50 7.70
C LYS A 230 13.20 19.27 6.30
N VAL A 231 12.52 18.13 6.12
CA VAL A 231 11.73 17.82 4.93
C VAL A 231 10.24 17.99 5.24
N GLY A 232 9.57 18.87 4.53
CA GLY A 232 8.12 19.03 4.64
C GLY A 232 7.36 17.98 3.83
N ILE A 233 6.09 17.77 4.13
CA ILE A 233 5.23 16.84 3.36
C ILE A 233 5.13 17.26 1.89
N ARG A 234 5.13 18.56 1.60
CA ARG A 234 5.13 19.06 0.22
C ARG A 234 6.41 18.70 -0.52
N ASP A 235 7.57 18.75 0.15
CA ASP A 235 8.85 18.37 -0.44
C ASP A 235 8.88 16.88 -0.78
N LEU A 236 8.33 16.04 0.11
CA LEU A 236 8.16 14.62 -0.14
C LEU A 236 7.23 14.37 -1.35
N GLN A 237 6.08 15.03 -1.40
CA GLN A 237 5.13 14.90 -2.51
C GLN A 237 5.74 15.37 -3.83
N SER A 238 6.45 16.51 -3.83
CA SER A 238 7.16 17.02 -5.00
C SER A 238 8.23 16.04 -5.46
N THR A 239 8.96 15.43 -4.54
CA THR A 239 9.95 14.40 -4.86
C THR A 239 9.32 13.19 -5.53
N ILE A 240 8.19 12.69 -5.01
CA ILE A 240 7.44 11.57 -5.60
C ILE A 240 6.95 11.93 -7.01
N LEU A 241 6.35 13.11 -7.20
CA LEU A 241 5.87 13.57 -8.49
C LEU A 241 7.04 13.70 -9.49
N HIS A 242 8.17 14.28 -9.07
CA HIS A 242 9.36 14.39 -9.90
C HIS A 242 9.87 13.01 -10.35
N GLN A 243 9.92 12.02 -9.47
CA GLN A 243 10.32 10.64 -9.81
C GLN A 243 9.33 9.98 -10.78
N LEU A 244 8.07 10.38 -10.78
CA LEU A 244 7.06 9.95 -11.75
C LEU A 244 7.13 10.69 -13.10
N GLY A 245 8.10 11.63 -13.26
CA GLY A 245 8.26 12.44 -14.45
C GLY A 245 7.23 13.58 -14.58
N LEU A 246 6.58 13.94 -13.48
CA LEU A 246 5.63 15.05 -13.40
C LEU A 246 6.33 16.31 -12.87
N ASP A 247 5.96 17.47 -13.42
CA ASP A 247 6.42 18.75 -12.86
C ASP A 247 5.60 19.08 -11.60
N PRO A 248 6.24 19.20 -10.43
CA PRO A 248 5.56 19.46 -9.17
C PRO A 248 5.23 20.95 -8.91
N GLN A 249 5.47 21.85 -9.89
CA GLN A 249 5.21 23.29 -9.75
C GLN A 249 3.72 23.63 -9.78
#